data_e05bc6be2e009a2bdd80f53533e09625
#
_entry.id   e05bc6be2e009a2bdd80f53533e09625
#
_cell.length_a   1.000
_cell.length_b   1.000
_cell.length_c   1.000
_cell.angle_alpha   90.00
_cell.angle_beta   90.00
_cell.angle_gamma   90.00
#
_symmetry.space_group_name_H-M   'P 1'
#
loop_
_entity.id
_entity.type
_entity.pdbx_description
1 polymer ?
#
loop_
_entity_poly.entity_id
_entity_poly.type
_entity_poly.pdbx_seq_one_letter_code
_entity_poly.pdbx_strand_id
1 'polypeptide(L)'
;MRRRTESKTKKRMSAEDRKKAILETTVSFISQFGFWGFTIRDVAQAQNITEAGLLYYFKSKEQLLEATLKYADRTNQIAIAEHLGVEGVTGEVLQDGIAYHCDLGLKAISTGTVETNAGRPEMVRLYTLLESEALSK
;
A
#
# COMPACT_ATOMS: atom_id res chain seq x y z
N MET A 1 -46.26 -19.37 5.78
CA MET A 1 -44.85 -19.64 5.64
C MET A 1 -44.07 -18.36 5.89
N ARG A 2 -43.44 -18.23 7.05
CA ARG A 2 -42.56 -17.09 7.34
C ARG A 2 -41.20 -17.34 6.69
N ARG A 3 -40.86 -16.55 5.70
CA ARG A 3 -39.49 -16.53 5.13
C ARG A 3 -38.53 -16.04 6.24
N ARG A 4 -37.70 -16.92 6.73
CA ARG A 4 -36.57 -16.61 7.59
C ARG A 4 -35.60 -15.78 6.74
N THR A 5 -35.56 -14.48 6.93
CA THR A 5 -34.52 -13.64 6.38
C THR A 5 -33.24 -14.04 7.09
N GLU A 6 -32.40 -14.81 6.39
CA GLU A 6 -31.02 -15.03 6.82
C GLU A 6 -30.33 -13.67 6.81
N SER A 7 -30.17 -13.08 8.00
CA SER A 7 -29.26 -11.96 8.19
C SER A 7 -27.87 -12.48 7.87
N LYS A 8 -27.34 -12.14 6.71
CA LYS A 8 -25.91 -12.26 6.40
C LYS A 8 -25.17 -11.48 7.49
N THR A 9 -24.73 -12.17 8.51
CA THR A 9 -23.79 -11.63 9.51
C THR A 9 -22.58 -11.18 8.73
N LYS A 10 -22.45 -9.86 8.55
CA LYS A 10 -21.30 -9.22 7.90
C LYS A 10 -20.08 -9.63 8.72
N LYS A 11 -19.26 -10.55 8.20
CA LYS A 11 -18.07 -11.06 8.90
C LYS A 11 -17.24 -9.86 9.35
N ARG A 12 -17.04 -9.72 10.65
CA ARG A 12 -16.26 -8.61 11.21
C ARG A 12 -14.84 -8.68 10.66
N MET A 13 -14.39 -7.60 10.03
CA MET A 13 -13.06 -7.47 9.48
C MET A 13 -12.00 -7.62 10.58
N SER A 14 -10.96 -8.42 10.35
CA SER A 14 -9.86 -8.56 11.30
C SER A 14 -9.08 -7.24 11.45
N ALA A 15 -8.31 -7.11 12.55
CA ALA A 15 -7.47 -5.93 12.76
C ALA A 15 -6.43 -5.76 11.65
N GLU A 16 -5.85 -6.85 11.16
CA GLU A 16 -4.88 -6.84 10.07
C GLU A 16 -5.53 -6.44 8.74
N ASP A 17 -6.71 -6.96 8.42
CA ASP A 17 -7.47 -6.57 7.24
C ASP A 17 -7.87 -5.09 7.30
N ARG A 18 -8.21 -4.59 8.49
CA ARG A 18 -8.52 -3.18 8.70
C ARG A 18 -7.30 -2.29 8.47
N LYS A 19 -6.15 -2.65 9.01
CA LYS A 19 -4.89 -1.93 8.77
C LYS A 19 -4.56 -1.88 7.29
N LYS A 20 -4.63 -3.02 6.61
CA LYS A 20 -4.39 -3.12 5.17
C LYS A 20 -5.33 -2.20 4.39
N ALA A 21 -6.62 -2.21 4.67
CA ALA A 21 -7.61 -1.36 4.01
C ALA A 21 -7.32 0.14 4.22
N ILE A 22 -6.90 0.54 5.42
CA ILE A 22 -6.49 1.91 5.72
C ILE A 22 -5.27 2.31 4.88
N LEU A 23 -4.26 1.44 4.79
CA LEU A 23 -3.05 1.70 4.01
C LEU A 23 -3.34 1.82 2.52
N GLU A 24 -4.16 0.93 1.96
CA GLU A 24 -4.59 0.99 0.55
C GLU A 24 -5.36 2.28 0.23
N THR A 25 -6.27 2.69 1.11
CA THR A 25 -6.98 3.96 0.99
C THR A 25 -6.01 5.14 1.04
N THR A 26 -5.04 5.11 1.94
CA THR A 26 -4.04 6.18 2.07
C THR A 26 -3.15 6.27 0.84
N VAL A 27 -2.74 5.15 0.23
CA VAL A 27 -2.03 5.15 -1.07
C VAL A 27 -2.86 5.90 -2.13
N SER A 28 -4.14 5.60 -2.22
CA SER A 28 -5.05 6.26 -3.16
C SER A 28 -5.15 7.77 -2.90
N PHE A 29 -5.28 8.19 -1.64
CA PHE A 29 -5.33 9.61 -1.27
C PHE A 29 -4.03 10.35 -1.59
N ILE A 30 -2.87 9.75 -1.29
CA ILE A 30 -1.57 10.33 -1.64
C ILE A 30 -1.46 10.51 -3.16
N SER A 31 -1.85 9.50 -3.92
CA SER A 31 -1.82 9.52 -5.38
C SER A 31 -2.71 10.61 -5.98
N GLN A 32 -3.86 10.90 -5.37
CA GLN A 32 -4.82 11.89 -5.87
C GLN A 32 -4.55 13.31 -5.38
N PHE A 33 -4.17 13.47 -4.12
CA PHE A 33 -4.14 14.75 -3.42
C PHE A 33 -2.75 15.14 -2.91
N GLY A 34 -1.74 14.27 -3.03
CA GLY A 34 -0.42 14.45 -2.43
C GLY A 34 -0.42 14.18 -0.92
N PHE A 35 0.77 14.26 -0.31
CA PHE A 35 0.95 13.96 1.12
C PHE A 35 0.17 14.91 2.04
N TRP A 36 -0.01 16.16 1.64
CA TRP A 36 -0.59 17.22 2.47
C TRP A 36 -2.03 17.58 2.08
N GLY A 37 -2.54 16.98 1.00
CA GLY A 37 -3.85 17.30 0.44
C GLY A 37 -5.04 16.58 1.10
N PHE A 38 -4.82 15.81 2.15
CA PHE A 38 -5.86 15.10 2.90
C PHE A 38 -5.55 15.03 4.39
N THR A 39 -6.55 14.68 5.18
CA THR A 39 -6.45 14.56 6.65
C THR A 39 -6.69 13.13 7.12
N ILE A 40 -6.32 12.83 8.36
CA ILE A 40 -6.69 11.58 9.06
C ILE A 40 -8.21 11.35 9.01
N ARG A 41 -8.97 12.42 9.19
CA ARG A 41 -10.44 12.38 9.14
C ARG A 41 -10.97 11.92 7.78
N ASP A 42 -10.36 12.38 6.70
CA ASP A 42 -10.75 11.97 5.34
C ASP A 42 -10.57 10.47 5.13
N VAL A 43 -9.44 9.92 5.57
CA VAL A 43 -9.15 8.49 5.50
C VAL A 43 -10.12 7.69 6.38
N ALA A 44 -10.38 8.15 7.60
CA ALA A 44 -11.32 7.51 8.51
C ALA A 44 -12.74 7.46 7.91
N GLN A 45 -13.22 8.55 7.32
CA GLN A 45 -14.52 8.62 6.65
C GLN A 45 -14.59 7.63 5.47
N ALA A 46 -13.55 7.54 4.66
CA ALA A 46 -13.49 6.60 3.55
C ALA A 46 -13.57 5.14 4.00
N GLN A 47 -13.10 4.83 5.21
CA GLN A 47 -13.13 3.50 5.81
C GLN A 47 -14.35 3.26 6.73
N ASN A 48 -15.26 4.21 6.83
CA ASN A 48 -16.43 4.15 7.74
C ASN A 48 -16.04 3.88 9.20
N ILE A 49 -14.96 4.48 9.65
CA ILE A 49 -14.51 4.45 11.05
C ILE A 49 -14.39 5.87 11.59
N THR A 50 -14.33 5.97 12.91
CA THR A 50 -14.06 7.25 13.56
C THR A 50 -12.59 7.64 13.41
N GLU A 51 -12.29 8.92 13.52
CA GLU A 51 -10.92 9.43 13.58
C GLU A 51 -10.14 8.78 14.74
N ALA A 52 -10.75 8.67 15.91
CA ALA A 52 -10.18 7.97 17.06
C ALA A 52 -9.92 6.48 16.76
N GLY A 53 -10.80 5.83 16.03
CA GLY A 53 -10.62 4.44 15.59
C GLY A 53 -9.44 4.28 14.66
N LEU A 54 -9.21 5.21 13.75
CA LEU A 54 -8.02 5.21 12.89
C LEU A 54 -6.75 5.45 13.71
N LEU A 55 -6.76 6.42 14.62
CA LEU A 55 -5.62 6.73 15.48
C LEU A 55 -5.27 5.60 16.47
N TYR A 56 -6.17 4.69 16.70
CA TYR A 56 -5.88 3.44 17.42
C TYR A 56 -4.88 2.58 16.67
N TYR A 57 -4.98 2.52 15.33
CA TYR A 57 -4.06 1.75 14.47
C TYR A 57 -2.77 2.51 14.13
N PHE A 58 -2.89 3.81 13.87
CA PHE A 58 -1.79 4.69 13.48
C PHE A 58 -1.87 5.98 14.31
N LYS A 59 -0.91 6.20 15.18
CA LYS A 59 -0.95 7.24 16.24
C LYS A 59 -0.95 8.67 15.71
N SER A 60 -0.44 8.90 14.51
CA SER A 60 -0.35 10.21 13.87
C SER A 60 -0.41 10.08 12.35
N LYS A 61 -0.61 11.22 11.66
CA LYS A 61 -0.54 11.25 10.18
C LYS A 61 0.84 10.84 9.69
N GLU A 62 1.91 11.27 10.36
CA GLU A 62 3.29 10.91 10.03
C GLU A 62 3.51 9.41 10.12
N GLN A 63 3.04 8.76 11.18
CA GLN A 63 3.12 7.31 11.32
C GLN A 63 2.28 6.58 10.26
N LEU A 64 1.10 7.10 9.93
CA LEU A 64 0.28 6.57 8.85
C LEU A 64 1.00 6.66 7.51
N LEU A 65 1.60 7.80 7.20
CA LEU A 65 2.36 8.00 5.95
C LEU A 65 3.57 7.06 5.88
N GLU A 66 4.34 6.96 6.95
CA GLU A 66 5.49 6.04 7.01
C GLU A 66 5.07 4.59 6.77
N ALA A 67 4.03 4.13 7.45
CA ALA A 67 3.50 2.78 7.28
C ALA A 67 2.96 2.54 5.86
N THR A 68 2.32 3.55 5.27
CA THR A 68 1.80 3.51 3.90
C THR A 68 2.92 3.37 2.88
N LEU A 69 4.00 4.13 3.05
CA LEU A 69 5.17 4.05 2.15
C LEU A 69 5.84 2.68 2.22
N LYS A 70 6.04 2.15 3.41
CA LYS A 70 6.58 0.79 3.61
C LYS A 70 5.67 -0.28 2.98
N TYR A 71 4.36 -0.14 3.14
CA TYR A 71 3.38 -1.04 2.54
C TYR A 71 3.40 -0.98 1.01
N ALA A 72 3.39 0.23 0.44
CA ALA A 72 3.42 0.44 -0.99
C ALA A 72 4.71 -0.11 -1.62
N ASP A 73 5.84 0.16 -1.00
CA ASP A 73 7.15 -0.32 -1.45
C ASP A 73 7.23 -1.84 -1.44
N ARG A 74 6.82 -2.47 -0.35
CA ARG A 74 6.75 -3.93 -0.22
C ARG A 74 5.82 -4.56 -1.27
N THR A 75 4.63 -4.00 -1.44
CA THR A 75 3.67 -4.49 -2.44
C THR A 75 4.21 -4.36 -3.84
N ASN A 76 4.90 -3.27 -4.14
CA ASN A 76 5.54 -3.06 -5.43
C ASN A 76 6.68 -4.06 -5.68
N GLN A 77 7.52 -4.30 -4.70
CA GLN A 77 8.60 -5.28 -4.81
C GLN A 77 8.09 -6.70 -5.04
N ILE A 78 7.02 -7.10 -4.35
CA ILE A 78 6.36 -8.40 -4.57
C ILE A 78 5.82 -8.49 -6.01
N ALA A 79 5.14 -7.46 -6.49
CA ALA A 79 4.61 -7.43 -7.85
C ALA A 79 5.70 -7.53 -8.91
N ILE A 80 6.85 -6.87 -8.71
CA ILE A 80 8.02 -6.96 -9.59
C ILE A 80 8.59 -8.39 -9.57
N ALA A 81 8.73 -8.99 -8.39
CA ALA A 81 9.24 -10.35 -8.25
C ALA A 81 8.34 -11.37 -8.96
N GLU A 82 7.03 -11.25 -8.78
CA GLU A 82 6.04 -12.10 -9.48
C GLU A 82 6.12 -11.94 -11.01
N HIS A 83 6.23 -10.70 -11.48
CA HIS A 83 6.38 -10.41 -12.92
C HIS A 83 7.66 -11.04 -13.51
N LEU A 84 8.73 -11.06 -12.74
CA LEU A 84 10.02 -11.67 -13.13
C LEU A 84 10.07 -13.19 -12.91
N GLY A 85 8.99 -13.80 -12.40
CA GLY A 85 8.92 -15.24 -12.12
C GLY A 85 9.81 -15.70 -10.96
N VAL A 86 10.13 -14.81 -10.02
CA VAL A 86 10.93 -15.13 -8.83
C VAL A 86 10.03 -15.73 -7.76
N GLU A 87 10.27 -16.99 -7.43
CA GLU A 87 9.54 -17.69 -6.37
C GLU A 87 10.14 -17.42 -4.99
N GLY A 88 9.30 -17.52 -3.96
CA GLY A 88 9.72 -17.47 -2.56
C GLY A 88 10.09 -16.10 -2.04
N VAL A 89 9.69 -15.01 -2.72
CA VAL A 89 9.91 -13.67 -2.24
C VAL A 89 8.98 -13.39 -1.06
N THR A 90 9.57 -13.37 0.13
CA THR A 90 8.87 -13.08 1.39
C THR A 90 9.24 -11.69 1.92
N GLY A 91 8.53 -11.22 2.94
CA GLY A 91 8.84 -9.94 3.55
C GLY A 91 10.24 -9.80 4.11
N GLU A 92 10.86 -10.89 4.55
CA GLU A 92 12.24 -10.90 5.05
C GLU A 92 13.25 -10.75 3.92
N VAL A 93 13.00 -11.44 2.80
CA VAL A 93 13.84 -11.35 1.59
C VAL A 93 13.86 -9.94 1.01
N LEU A 94 12.77 -9.20 1.15
CA LEU A 94 12.65 -7.85 0.60
C LEU A 94 13.49 -6.79 1.34
N GLN A 95 13.98 -7.08 2.56
CA GLN A 95 14.80 -6.12 3.29
C GLN A 95 16.14 -5.85 2.60
N ASP A 96 16.71 -6.86 1.98
CA ASP A 96 17.99 -6.77 1.27
C ASP A 96 17.85 -6.47 -0.22
N GLY A 97 16.61 -6.40 -0.71
CA GLY A 97 16.29 -6.17 -2.12
C GLY A 97 16.32 -7.43 -2.98
N ILE A 98 15.49 -7.44 -4.00
CA ILE A 98 15.30 -8.58 -4.92
C ILE A 98 16.62 -8.99 -5.59
N ALA A 99 17.47 -8.04 -5.91
CA ALA A 99 18.72 -8.28 -6.61
C ALA A 99 19.71 -9.17 -5.87
N TYR A 100 19.66 -9.19 -4.53
CA TYR A 100 20.55 -10.01 -3.71
C TYR A 100 20.09 -11.47 -3.60
N HIS A 101 18.81 -11.73 -3.83
CA HIS A 101 18.21 -13.05 -3.67
C HIS A 101 17.98 -13.78 -4.99
N CYS A 102 18.20 -13.10 -6.10
CA CYS A 102 18.03 -13.66 -7.44
C CYS A 102 19.24 -13.30 -8.29
N ASP A 103 19.73 -14.27 -9.03
CA ASP A 103 20.76 -14.04 -10.05
C ASP A 103 20.15 -13.36 -11.29
N LEU A 104 19.53 -12.20 -11.05
CA LEU A 104 18.89 -11.39 -12.06
C LEU A 104 19.80 -10.22 -12.44
N GLY A 105 20.06 -10.08 -13.73
CA GLY A 105 20.77 -8.92 -14.24
C GLY A 105 20.00 -7.61 -13.99
N LEU A 106 20.73 -6.55 -13.73
CA LEU A 106 20.18 -5.20 -13.49
C LEU A 106 19.18 -4.78 -14.57
N LYS A 107 19.45 -5.14 -15.83
CA LYS A 107 18.55 -4.86 -16.97
C LYS A 107 17.20 -5.57 -16.81
N ALA A 108 17.16 -6.82 -16.39
CA ALA A 108 15.92 -7.57 -16.18
C ALA A 108 15.08 -6.96 -15.06
N ILE A 109 15.72 -6.57 -13.95
CA ILE A 109 15.07 -5.91 -12.82
C ILE A 109 14.50 -4.55 -13.24
N SER A 110 15.26 -3.75 -13.95
CA SER A 110 14.85 -2.43 -14.44
C SER A 110 13.67 -2.53 -15.41
N THR A 111 13.75 -3.44 -16.39
CA THR A 111 12.66 -3.68 -17.34
C THR A 111 11.40 -4.20 -16.64
N GLY A 112 11.54 -5.18 -15.76
CA GLY A 112 10.43 -5.73 -14.99
C GLY A 112 9.75 -4.69 -14.10
N THR A 113 10.51 -3.77 -13.53
CA THR A 113 9.98 -2.64 -12.74
C THR A 113 9.13 -1.72 -13.61
N VAL A 114 9.63 -1.34 -14.79
CA VAL A 114 8.90 -0.48 -15.73
C VAL A 114 7.62 -1.16 -16.21
N GLU A 115 7.69 -2.41 -16.63
CA GLU A 115 6.54 -3.17 -17.13
C GLU A 115 5.48 -3.38 -16.04
N THR A 116 5.89 -3.72 -14.82
CA THR A 116 4.99 -3.88 -13.67
C THR A 116 4.26 -2.57 -13.34
N ASN A 117 4.98 -1.46 -13.37
CA ASN A 117 4.42 -0.15 -13.02
C ASN A 117 3.59 0.48 -14.15
N ALA A 118 3.78 0.07 -15.40
CA ALA A 118 2.97 0.54 -16.52
C ALA A 118 1.47 0.28 -16.34
N GLY A 119 1.10 -0.82 -15.67
CA GLY A 119 -0.29 -1.13 -15.32
C GLY A 119 -0.78 -0.54 -13.98
N ARG A 120 0.04 0.26 -13.30
CA ARG A 120 -0.23 0.74 -11.93
C ARG A 120 0.05 2.25 -11.81
N PRO A 121 -0.77 3.10 -12.44
CA PRO A 121 -0.52 4.55 -12.48
C PRO A 121 -0.48 5.20 -11.09
N GLU A 122 -1.20 4.68 -10.11
CA GLU A 122 -1.17 5.16 -8.73
C GLU A 122 0.21 4.98 -8.07
N MET A 123 0.91 3.91 -8.40
CA MET A 123 2.29 3.67 -7.90
C MET A 123 3.28 4.62 -8.54
N VAL A 124 3.17 4.87 -9.83
CA VAL A 124 4.00 5.85 -10.54
C VAL A 124 3.81 7.24 -9.95
N ARG A 125 2.58 7.65 -9.71
CA ARG A 125 2.27 8.94 -9.07
C ARG A 125 2.84 9.03 -7.66
N LEU A 126 2.71 7.97 -6.86
CA LEU A 126 3.24 7.91 -5.51
C LEU A 126 4.76 8.15 -5.50
N TYR A 127 5.52 7.42 -6.33
CA TYR A 127 6.97 7.57 -6.40
C TYR A 127 7.39 8.94 -6.96
N THR A 128 6.68 9.47 -7.94
CA THR A 128 6.93 10.82 -8.45
C THR A 128 6.76 11.89 -7.37
N LEU A 129 5.72 11.76 -6.55
CA LEU A 129 5.48 12.67 -5.42
C LEU A 129 6.57 12.54 -4.34
N LEU A 130 7.01 11.31 -4.05
CA LEU A 130 8.11 11.06 -3.11
C LEU A 130 9.41 11.72 -3.55
N GLU A 131 9.77 11.59 -4.82
CA GLU A 131 10.95 12.21 -5.39
C GLU A 131 10.84 13.75 -5.34
N SER A 132 9.68 14.30 -5.68
CA SER A 132 9.41 15.73 -5.62
C SER A 132 9.55 16.29 -4.19
N GLU A 133 9.02 15.60 -3.20
CA GLU A 133 9.15 15.97 -1.79
C GLU A 133 10.61 15.88 -1.29
N ALA A 134 11.34 14.86 -1.71
CA ALA A 134 12.75 14.70 -1.37
C ALA A 134 13.63 15.83 -1.94
N LEU A 135 13.29 16.35 -3.12
CA LEU A 135 14.02 17.44 -3.77
C LEU A 135 13.63 18.82 -3.24
N SER A 136 12.48 18.96 -2.57
CA SER A 136 11.99 20.24 -2.05
C SER A 136 12.55 20.62 -0.66
N LYS A 137 13.34 19.75 -0.07
CA LYS A 137 13.98 19.98 1.24
C LYS A 137 15.39 20.52 1.12
#